data_4f1b0f3de8f58e06ab3ac7fde6ce6d87
#
_entry.id   4f1b0f3de8f58e06ab3ac7fde6ce6d87
#
_cell.length_a   1.000
_cell.length_b   1.000
_cell.length_c   1.000
_cell.angle_alpha   90.00
_cell.angle_beta   90.00
_cell.angle_gamma   90.00
#
_symmetry.space_group_name_H-M   'P 1'
#
loop_
_entity.id
_entity.type
_entity.pdbx_description
1 polymer ?
#
loop_
_entity_poly.entity_id
_entity_poly.type
_entity_poly.pdbx_seq_one_letter_code
_entity_poly.pdbx_strand_id
1 'polypeptide(L)'
;MEYISNYIGLSSIITILVVILTLVIIKKGIKIVPQSDVYVVERFGKYFRTLDAGLSIIVPFLDRVQHKISILERQIAQNEISVITKDNVEIALDTTVFFRIVEASASVYRIRNVVSAIETSAISIVRSAGGKLDLDEMQSAREKLNMEIQTNLADAAKIWGVEVTRTEITDVQIDEETKKSQRVQLSAERERRALVAKSEGEKTQIQLRAEAELYEAKKRAEAIRITAEAEAFAVTTKAKADATQTNLLAKAIADKGQPAVNFEIMKRQVDGLAKIASSDNSKTIIMPTDISKVIGSLETLFVSLTNKKTK
;
A
#
# COMPACT_ATOMS: atom_id res chain seq x y z
N MET A 1 83.55 11.38 -64.74
CA MET A 1 82.63 12.13 -63.83
C MET A 1 81.17 11.82 -64.08
N GLU A 2 80.73 11.40 -65.23
CA GLU A 2 79.33 11.05 -65.51
C GLU A 2 78.81 9.81 -64.74
N TYR A 3 79.62 8.79 -64.50
CA TYR A 3 79.25 7.61 -63.74
C TYR A 3 78.92 7.89 -62.24
N ILE A 4 79.57 8.89 -61.65
CA ILE A 4 79.32 9.23 -60.23
C ILE A 4 78.04 10.08 -60.10
N SER A 5 77.72 10.93 -61.07
CA SER A 5 76.47 11.67 -61.13
C SER A 5 75.22 10.80 -61.26
N ASN A 6 75.33 9.76 -62.05
CA ASN A 6 74.22 8.83 -62.26
C ASN A 6 73.99 7.95 -60.98
N TYR A 7 75.06 7.57 -60.24
CA TYR A 7 74.98 6.83 -58.97
C TYR A 7 74.35 7.64 -57.84
N ILE A 8 74.69 8.91 -57.78
CA ILE A 8 74.11 9.88 -56.78
C ILE A 8 72.60 10.09 -57.10
N GLY A 9 72.22 10.24 -58.33
CA GLY A 9 70.86 10.39 -58.75
C GLY A 9 69.98 9.16 -58.45
N LEU A 10 70.49 7.98 -58.74
CA LEU A 10 69.81 6.72 -58.47
C LEU A 10 69.67 6.43 -56.98
N SER A 11 70.73 6.68 -56.18
CA SER A 11 70.71 6.47 -54.75
C SER A 11 69.73 7.47 -54.03
N SER A 12 69.67 8.71 -54.51
CA SER A 12 68.70 9.69 -54.00
C SER A 12 67.26 9.32 -54.28
N ILE A 13 66.98 8.81 -55.52
CA ILE A 13 65.65 8.33 -55.87
C ILE A 13 65.25 7.15 -55.02
N ILE A 14 66.10 6.20 -54.79
CA ILE A 14 65.83 5.02 -53.89
C ILE A 14 65.59 5.49 -52.47
N THR A 15 66.38 6.44 -51.95
CA THR A 15 66.22 6.96 -50.58
C THR A 15 64.85 7.67 -50.42
N ILE A 16 64.46 8.54 -51.40
CA ILE A 16 63.14 9.18 -51.42
C ILE A 16 62.02 8.14 -51.43
N LEU A 17 62.13 7.13 -52.27
CA LEU A 17 61.14 6.08 -52.38
C LEU A 17 60.98 5.29 -51.07
N VAL A 18 62.11 4.97 -50.38
CA VAL A 18 62.08 4.30 -49.04
C VAL A 18 61.46 5.18 -48.01
N VAL A 19 61.76 6.51 -47.99
CA VAL A 19 61.12 7.47 -47.06
C VAL A 19 59.62 7.56 -47.28
N ILE A 20 59.22 7.67 -48.57
CA ILE A 20 57.77 7.70 -48.93
C ILE A 20 57.08 6.40 -48.48
N LEU A 21 57.71 5.26 -48.77
CA LEU A 21 57.19 3.93 -48.38
C LEU A 21 57.01 3.84 -46.87
N THR A 22 58.02 4.30 -46.10
CA THR A 22 57.98 4.29 -44.65
C THR A 22 56.85 5.19 -44.12
N LEU A 23 56.69 6.38 -44.69
CA LEU A 23 55.60 7.28 -44.31
C LEU A 23 54.22 6.66 -44.61
N VAL A 24 54.06 5.98 -45.76
CA VAL A 24 52.81 5.27 -46.12
C VAL A 24 52.56 4.13 -45.16
N ILE A 25 53.57 3.38 -44.74
CA ILE A 25 53.47 2.29 -43.76
C ILE A 25 53.00 2.83 -42.42
N ILE A 26 53.62 3.89 -41.93
CA ILE A 26 53.26 4.54 -40.67
C ILE A 26 51.80 5.06 -40.75
N LYS A 27 51.44 5.80 -41.76
CA LYS A 27 50.10 6.36 -41.95
C LYS A 27 49.02 5.30 -42.03
N LYS A 28 49.25 4.17 -42.73
CA LYS A 28 48.33 3.05 -42.84
C LYS A 28 48.30 2.18 -41.58
N GLY A 29 49.42 2.14 -40.82
CA GLY A 29 49.59 1.36 -39.62
C GLY A 29 48.85 1.96 -38.40
N ILE A 30 48.68 3.25 -38.36
CA ILE A 30 47.98 3.94 -37.27
C ILE A 30 46.45 3.86 -37.52
N LYS A 31 45.72 3.33 -36.54
CA LYS A 31 44.27 3.28 -36.56
C LYS A 31 43.73 3.92 -35.27
N ILE A 32 42.82 4.89 -35.48
CA ILE A 32 42.07 5.53 -34.39
C ILE A 32 40.72 4.87 -34.34
N VAL A 33 40.39 4.24 -33.22
CA VAL A 33 39.12 3.53 -32.97
C VAL A 33 38.24 4.46 -32.15
N PRO A 34 37.02 4.78 -32.62
CA PRO A 34 36.05 5.55 -31.85
C PRO A 34 35.65 4.81 -30.58
N GLN A 35 35.17 5.55 -29.55
CA GLN A 35 34.75 4.96 -28.30
C GLN A 35 33.47 4.09 -28.43
N SER A 36 32.70 4.32 -29.48
CA SER A 36 31.49 3.55 -29.81
C SER A 36 31.72 2.22 -30.49
N ASP A 37 32.99 2.01 -30.97
CA ASP A 37 33.30 0.89 -31.84
C ASP A 37 34.46 0.04 -31.32
N VAL A 38 34.50 -1.18 -31.78
CA VAL A 38 35.60 -2.13 -31.61
C VAL A 38 35.92 -2.71 -32.97
N TYR A 39 37.23 -2.75 -33.32
CA TYR A 39 37.67 -3.26 -34.62
C TYR A 39 38.26 -4.65 -34.49
N VAL A 40 37.74 -5.58 -35.27
CA VAL A 40 38.24 -6.95 -35.36
C VAL A 40 39.29 -7.01 -36.46
N VAL A 41 40.50 -7.40 -36.09
CA VAL A 41 41.67 -7.50 -36.99
C VAL A 41 42.00 -8.94 -37.27
N GLU A 42 42.13 -9.22 -38.58
CA GLU A 42 42.60 -10.48 -39.10
C GLU A 42 44.05 -10.35 -39.61
N ARG A 43 44.84 -11.42 -39.40
CA ARG A 43 46.15 -11.61 -39.97
C ARG A 43 46.15 -12.86 -40.84
N PHE A 44 46.40 -12.69 -42.11
CA PHE A 44 46.31 -13.78 -43.10
C PHE A 44 45.01 -14.58 -43.03
N GLY A 45 43.88 -13.89 -42.85
CA GLY A 45 42.56 -14.53 -42.79
C GLY A 45 42.21 -15.24 -41.49
N LYS A 46 43.07 -15.14 -40.43
CA LYS A 46 42.78 -15.64 -39.09
C LYS A 46 42.54 -14.47 -38.13
N TYR A 47 41.61 -14.63 -37.19
CA TYR A 47 41.45 -13.71 -36.08
C TYR A 47 42.79 -13.52 -35.37
N PHE A 48 43.22 -12.29 -35.22
CA PHE A 48 44.48 -11.98 -34.55
C PHE A 48 44.24 -11.28 -33.23
N ARG A 49 43.49 -10.15 -33.25
CA ARG A 49 43.14 -9.38 -32.05
C ARG A 49 41.99 -8.43 -32.29
N THR A 50 41.42 -7.94 -31.21
CA THR A 50 40.42 -6.88 -31.21
C THR A 50 41.10 -5.58 -30.82
N LEU A 51 40.76 -4.48 -31.49
CA LEU A 51 41.24 -3.15 -31.15
C LEU A 51 40.14 -2.40 -30.44
N ASP A 52 40.42 -2.04 -29.19
CA ASP A 52 39.52 -1.22 -28.37
C ASP A 52 39.68 0.26 -28.71
N ALA A 53 38.79 1.11 -28.18
CA ALA A 53 38.79 2.54 -28.38
C ALA A 53 40.13 3.19 -28.08
N GLY A 54 40.53 4.11 -28.92
CA GLY A 54 41.81 4.84 -28.82
C GLY A 54 42.73 4.61 -29.99
N LEU A 55 44.03 4.89 -29.78
CA LEU A 55 45.06 4.78 -30.79
C LEU A 55 45.65 3.35 -30.78
N SER A 56 45.55 2.68 -31.92
CA SER A 56 46.07 1.33 -32.11
C SER A 56 46.97 1.26 -33.32
N ILE A 57 48.00 0.42 -33.24
CA ILE A 57 48.96 0.23 -34.35
C ILE A 57 48.75 -1.18 -34.93
N ILE A 58 48.60 -1.24 -36.21
CA ILE A 58 48.55 -2.48 -36.99
C ILE A 58 49.69 -2.54 -37.98
N VAL A 59 50.09 -3.75 -38.40
CA VAL A 59 51.12 -3.91 -39.42
C VAL A 59 50.46 -3.91 -40.82
N PRO A 60 50.59 -2.85 -41.60
CA PRO A 60 49.99 -2.79 -42.96
C PRO A 60 50.46 -3.98 -43.79
N PHE A 61 49.61 -4.47 -44.66
CA PHE A 61 49.78 -5.65 -45.51
C PHE A 61 49.60 -7.01 -44.83
N LEU A 62 49.95 -7.15 -43.53
CA LEU A 62 49.74 -8.36 -42.75
C LEU A 62 48.40 -8.35 -42.03
N ASP A 63 48.08 -7.20 -41.41
CA ASP A 63 46.92 -7.00 -40.59
C ASP A 63 45.84 -6.24 -41.37
N ARG A 64 44.63 -6.75 -41.33
CA ARG A 64 43.47 -6.12 -41.97
C ARG A 64 42.35 -5.95 -40.97
N VAL A 65 41.79 -4.73 -40.84
CA VAL A 65 40.54 -4.51 -40.15
C VAL A 65 39.41 -5.07 -40.96
N GLN A 66 38.86 -6.22 -40.59
CA GLN A 66 37.83 -6.92 -41.33
C GLN A 66 36.44 -6.46 -40.93
N HIS A 67 36.21 -6.29 -39.61
CA HIS A 67 34.91 -5.87 -39.11
C HIS A 67 35.05 -4.69 -38.15
N LYS A 68 34.10 -3.78 -38.24
CA LYS A 68 33.91 -2.68 -37.31
C LYS A 68 32.58 -2.92 -36.61
N ILE A 69 32.61 -3.12 -35.31
CA ILE A 69 31.45 -3.52 -34.51
C ILE A 69 31.14 -2.42 -33.53
N SER A 70 29.89 -1.92 -33.55
CA SER A 70 29.42 -0.99 -32.54
C SER A 70 29.11 -1.73 -31.25
N ILE A 71 29.64 -1.20 -30.12
CA ILE A 71 29.39 -1.72 -28.75
C ILE A 71 28.27 -0.98 -28.05
N LEU A 72 27.64 -0.01 -28.72
CA LEU A 72 26.49 0.71 -28.21
C LEU A 72 25.29 -0.24 -28.05
N GLU A 73 24.45 0.06 -27.07
CA GLU A 73 23.18 -0.62 -26.90
C GLU A 73 22.29 -0.42 -28.13
N ARG A 74 21.70 -1.49 -28.61
CA ARG A 74 20.80 -1.54 -29.76
C ARG A 74 19.51 -2.21 -29.35
N GLN A 75 18.43 -1.85 -30.02
CA GLN A 75 17.12 -2.47 -29.81
C GLN A 75 16.67 -3.24 -31.06
N ILE A 76 15.96 -4.33 -30.81
CA ILE A 76 15.26 -5.12 -31.80
C ILE A 76 13.81 -5.19 -31.36
N ALA A 77 12.91 -4.63 -32.16
CA ALA A 77 11.47 -4.76 -31.94
C ALA A 77 10.97 -5.97 -32.71
N GLN A 78 10.24 -6.84 -32.05
CA GLN A 78 9.52 -7.98 -32.62
C GLN A 78 8.03 -7.73 -32.44
N ASN A 79 7.32 -7.55 -33.51
CA ASN A 79 5.89 -7.28 -33.51
C ASN A 79 5.11 -8.55 -33.82
N GLU A 80 3.92 -8.66 -33.25
CA GLU A 80 2.95 -9.73 -33.59
C GLU A 80 3.48 -11.16 -33.40
N ILE A 81 4.18 -11.42 -32.29
CA ILE A 81 4.56 -12.80 -31.94
C ILE A 81 3.30 -13.53 -31.49
N SER A 82 2.76 -14.40 -32.34
CA SER A 82 1.62 -15.24 -31.97
C SER A 82 2.03 -16.26 -30.92
N VAL A 83 1.27 -16.28 -29.81
CA VAL A 83 1.43 -17.14 -28.64
C VAL A 83 0.07 -17.72 -28.25
N ILE A 84 0.04 -19.02 -27.96
CA ILE A 84 -1.14 -19.67 -27.38
C ILE A 84 -0.87 -19.82 -25.89
N THR A 85 -1.71 -19.18 -25.08
CA THR A 85 -1.63 -19.22 -23.62
C THR A 85 -2.04 -20.59 -23.07
N LYS A 86 -1.81 -20.82 -21.78
CA LYS A 86 -2.18 -22.08 -21.10
C LYS A 86 -3.69 -22.31 -21.09
N ASP A 87 -4.49 -21.27 -21.04
CA ASP A 87 -5.96 -21.29 -21.16
C ASP A 87 -6.47 -21.35 -22.60
N ASN A 88 -5.57 -21.69 -23.57
CA ASN A 88 -5.85 -21.90 -24.99
C ASN A 88 -6.40 -20.67 -25.72
N VAL A 89 -5.96 -19.48 -25.31
CA VAL A 89 -6.26 -18.23 -25.99
C VAL A 89 -5.09 -17.85 -26.89
N GLU A 90 -5.37 -17.51 -28.15
CA GLU A 90 -4.37 -16.97 -29.06
C GLU A 90 -4.23 -15.46 -28.84
N ILE A 91 -2.98 -15.02 -28.66
CA ILE A 91 -2.62 -13.61 -28.47
C ILE A 91 -1.44 -13.24 -29.34
N ALA A 92 -1.32 -11.97 -29.69
CA ALA A 92 -0.13 -11.43 -30.32
C ALA A 92 0.63 -10.56 -29.30
N LEU A 93 1.93 -10.84 -29.14
CA LEU A 93 2.82 -10.11 -28.24
C LEU A 93 3.80 -9.27 -29.04
N ASP A 94 3.92 -8.00 -28.67
CA ASP A 94 4.98 -7.12 -29.13
C ASP A 94 6.08 -7.09 -28.08
N THR A 95 7.31 -7.41 -28.51
CA THR A 95 8.46 -7.51 -27.61
C THR A 95 9.63 -6.71 -28.13
N THR A 96 10.28 -5.95 -27.28
CA THR A 96 11.51 -5.23 -27.61
C THR A 96 12.67 -5.79 -26.77
N VAL A 97 13.74 -6.17 -27.46
CA VAL A 97 14.97 -6.70 -26.86
C VAL A 97 16.06 -5.65 -26.98
N PHE A 98 16.66 -5.26 -25.87
CA PHE A 98 17.83 -4.38 -25.83
C PHE A 98 19.09 -5.22 -25.57
N PHE A 99 20.08 -5.01 -26.40
CA PHE A 99 21.33 -5.78 -26.34
C PHE A 99 22.53 -4.94 -26.73
N ARG A 100 23.70 -5.36 -26.29
CA ARG A 100 24.98 -4.81 -26.71
C ARG A 100 25.98 -5.95 -27.00
N ILE A 101 26.95 -5.68 -27.86
CA ILE A 101 28.02 -6.61 -28.16
C ILE A 101 29.15 -6.37 -27.17
N VAL A 102 29.50 -7.41 -26.39
CA VAL A 102 30.59 -7.37 -25.41
C VAL A 102 31.84 -8.02 -25.99
N GLU A 103 31.68 -9.13 -26.71
CA GLU A 103 32.79 -9.85 -27.33
C GLU A 103 32.67 -9.80 -28.86
N ALA A 104 33.30 -8.82 -29.49
CA ALA A 104 33.21 -8.61 -30.93
C ALA A 104 33.71 -9.82 -31.77
N SER A 105 34.72 -10.54 -31.28
CA SER A 105 35.22 -11.73 -31.94
C SER A 105 34.18 -12.85 -32.02
N ALA A 106 33.50 -13.11 -30.91
CA ALA A 106 32.44 -14.11 -30.84
C ALA A 106 31.25 -13.75 -31.71
N SER A 107 30.87 -12.46 -31.75
CA SER A 107 29.73 -11.98 -32.58
C SER A 107 29.94 -12.07 -34.07
N VAL A 108 31.23 -12.13 -34.51
CA VAL A 108 31.58 -12.22 -35.95
C VAL A 108 31.85 -13.67 -36.37
N TYR A 109 32.59 -14.44 -35.58
CA TYR A 109 33.07 -15.74 -36.01
C TYR A 109 32.24 -16.93 -35.53
N ARG A 110 31.41 -16.76 -34.49
CA ARG A 110 30.55 -17.86 -34.01
C ARG A 110 29.20 -17.91 -34.71
N ILE A 111 28.73 -16.78 -35.23
CA ILE A 111 27.42 -16.72 -35.91
C ILE A 111 27.47 -15.76 -37.10
N ARG A 112 26.71 -16.07 -38.16
CA ARG A 112 26.69 -15.24 -39.37
C ARG A 112 25.94 -13.91 -39.18
N ASN A 113 24.81 -13.96 -38.45
CA ASN A 113 23.99 -12.79 -38.19
C ASN A 113 23.45 -12.85 -36.75
N VAL A 114 24.09 -12.10 -35.88
CA VAL A 114 23.74 -12.02 -34.45
C VAL A 114 22.32 -11.47 -34.26
N VAL A 115 21.91 -10.47 -35.03
CA VAL A 115 20.59 -9.86 -34.93
C VAL A 115 19.50 -10.89 -35.19
N SER A 116 19.58 -11.57 -36.32
CA SER A 116 18.59 -12.59 -36.71
C SER A 116 18.56 -13.77 -35.72
N ALA A 117 19.70 -14.12 -35.13
CA ALA A 117 19.76 -15.18 -34.12
C ALA A 117 19.05 -14.78 -32.82
N ILE A 118 19.26 -13.53 -32.37
CA ILE A 118 18.57 -12.97 -31.20
C ILE A 118 17.07 -12.92 -31.47
N GLU A 119 16.65 -12.43 -32.62
CA GLU A 119 15.25 -12.39 -33.06
C GLU A 119 14.58 -13.76 -32.99
N THR A 120 15.17 -14.77 -33.63
CA THR A 120 14.63 -16.13 -33.66
C THR A 120 14.57 -16.74 -32.25
N SER A 121 15.62 -16.52 -31.44
CA SER A 121 15.67 -16.98 -30.04
C SER A 121 14.64 -16.29 -29.18
N ALA A 122 14.47 -14.96 -29.33
CA ALA A 122 13.48 -14.18 -28.60
C ALA A 122 12.06 -14.69 -28.91
N ILE A 123 11.70 -14.86 -30.18
CA ILE A 123 10.40 -15.40 -30.58
C ILE A 123 10.15 -16.78 -29.96
N SER A 124 11.14 -17.67 -30.00
CA SER A 124 11.01 -19.02 -29.42
C SER A 124 10.82 -18.99 -27.90
N ILE A 125 11.61 -18.16 -27.19
CA ILE A 125 11.56 -18.02 -25.73
C ILE A 125 10.25 -17.35 -25.30
N VAL A 126 9.83 -16.26 -25.97
CA VAL A 126 8.57 -15.57 -25.70
C VAL A 126 7.39 -16.53 -25.87
N ARG A 127 7.37 -17.31 -26.97
CA ARG A 127 6.33 -18.32 -27.20
C ARG A 127 6.31 -19.38 -26.13
N SER A 128 7.47 -19.87 -25.70
CA SER A 128 7.59 -20.88 -24.64
C SER A 128 7.19 -20.36 -23.28
N ALA A 129 7.61 -19.15 -22.93
CA ALA A 129 7.28 -18.52 -21.65
C ALA A 129 5.79 -18.14 -21.58
N GLY A 130 5.26 -17.55 -22.65
CA GLY A 130 3.86 -17.17 -22.74
C GLY A 130 2.89 -18.36 -22.72
N GLY A 131 3.28 -19.49 -23.33
CA GLY A 131 2.46 -20.72 -23.29
C GLY A 131 2.34 -21.41 -21.94
N LYS A 132 3.11 -20.97 -20.94
CA LYS A 132 3.02 -21.48 -19.56
C LYS A 132 2.06 -20.69 -18.67
N LEU A 133 1.65 -19.52 -19.06
CA LEU A 133 0.85 -18.57 -18.30
C LEU A 133 -0.57 -18.48 -18.86
N ASP A 134 -1.52 -18.23 -17.96
CA ASP A 134 -2.87 -17.85 -18.34
C ASP A 134 -2.90 -16.38 -18.78
N LEU A 135 -3.89 -15.97 -19.55
CA LEU A 135 -4.01 -14.62 -20.09
C LEU A 135 -4.01 -13.54 -18.98
N ASP A 136 -4.72 -13.78 -17.89
CA ASP A 136 -4.78 -12.86 -16.73
C ASP A 136 -3.42 -12.74 -16.04
N GLU A 137 -2.67 -13.84 -15.91
CA GLU A 137 -1.31 -13.84 -15.37
C GLU A 137 -0.36 -13.05 -16.27
N MET A 138 -0.49 -13.19 -17.57
CA MET A 138 0.35 -12.49 -18.56
C MET A 138 0.13 -10.97 -18.51
N GLN A 139 -1.09 -10.52 -18.26
CA GLN A 139 -1.39 -9.10 -18.09
C GLN A 139 -0.93 -8.54 -16.74
N SER A 140 -1.04 -9.32 -15.66
CA SER A 140 -0.74 -8.88 -14.30
C SER A 140 0.72 -9.07 -13.89
N ALA A 141 1.40 -10.09 -14.42
CA ALA A 141 2.76 -10.48 -14.03
C ALA A 141 3.81 -10.22 -15.13
N ARG A 142 3.66 -9.15 -15.93
CA ARG A 142 4.56 -8.78 -17.03
C ARG A 142 6.02 -8.71 -16.61
N GLU A 143 6.31 -8.20 -15.43
CA GLU A 143 7.68 -8.07 -14.94
C GLU A 143 8.36 -9.43 -14.75
N LYS A 144 7.62 -10.41 -14.21
CA LYS A 144 8.12 -11.78 -14.05
C LYS A 144 8.39 -12.43 -15.41
N LEU A 145 7.51 -12.22 -16.37
CA LEU A 145 7.67 -12.73 -17.72
C LEU A 145 8.87 -12.08 -18.43
N ASN A 146 9.04 -10.77 -18.32
CA ASN A 146 10.20 -10.05 -18.84
C ASN A 146 11.52 -10.60 -18.26
N MET A 147 11.59 -10.85 -16.95
CA MET A 147 12.77 -11.46 -16.31
C MET A 147 13.04 -12.89 -16.80
N GLU A 148 12.01 -13.72 -16.95
CA GLU A 148 12.16 -15.09 -17.47
C GLU A 148 12.69 -15.08 -18.90
N ILE A 149 12.13 -14.23 -19.77
CA ILE A 149 12.57 -14.06 -21.16
C ILE A 149 14.01 -13.55 -21.19
N GLN A 150 14.32 -12.50 -20.42
CA GLN A 150 15.66 -11.92 -20.35
C GLN A 150 16.70 -12.96 -19.92
N THR A 151 16.43 -13.73 -18.88
CA THR A 151 17.37 -14.75 -18.36
C THR A 151 17.66 -15.82 -19.41
N ASN A 152 16.62 -16.38 -20.01
CA ASN A 152 16.77 -17.43 -21.02
C ASN A 152 17.46 -16.90 -22.30
N LEU A 153 17.15 -15.67 -22.69
CA LEU A 153 17.75 -15.04 -23.88
C LEU A 153 19.21 -14.64 -23.62
N ALA A 154 19.55 -14.15 -22.43
CA ALA A 154 20.91 -13.83 -22.04
C ALA A 154 21.82 -15.07 -22.06
N ASP A 155 21.35 -16.21 -21.57
CA ASP A 155 22.09 -17.47 -21.61
C ASP A 155 22.36 -17.94 -23.05
N ALA A 156 21.36 -17.83 -23.94
CA ALA A 156 21.52 -18.16 -25.35
C ALA A 156 22.46 -17.19 -26.06
N ALA A 157 22.35 -15.88 -25.81
CA ALA A 157 23.12 -14.84 -26.48
C ALA A 157 24.58 -14.78 -26.05
N LYS A 158 24.90 -15.24 -24.84
CA LYS A 158 26.25 -15.26 -24.25
C LYS A 158 27.24 -16.02 -25.14
N ILE A 159 26.79 -17.08 -25.79
CA ILE A 159 27.64 -17.88 -26.70
C ILE A 159 28.14 -17.04 -27.88
N TRP A 160 27.37 -16.05 -28.31
CA TRP A 160 27.66 -15.15 -29.41
C TRP A 160 28.39 -13.87 -28.99
N GLY A 161 28.77 -13.76 -27.71
CA GLY A 161 29.43 -12.57 -27.17
C GLY A 161 28.52 -11.35 -27.07
N VAL A 162 27.22 -11.59 -26.88
CA VAL A 162 26.20 -10.56 -26.73
C VAL A 162 25.66 -10.58 -25.32
N GLU A 163 25.46 -9.41 -24.76
CA GLU A 163 24.77 -9.20 -23.50
C GLU A 163 23.38 -8.63 -23.77
N VAL A 164 22.35 -9.30 -23.29
CA VAL A 164 20.97 -8.80 -23.32
C VAL A 164 20.78 -7.95 -22.08
N THR A 165 20.62 -6.64 -22.26
CA THR A 165 20.50 -5.69 -21.17
C THR A 165 19.13 -5.78 -20.52
N ARG A 166 18.07 -5.80 -21.34
CA ARG A 166 16.69 -5.94 -20.91
C ARG A 166 15.79 -6.43 -22.02
N THR A 167 14.66 -6.98 -21.63
CA THR A 167 13.59 -7.37 -22.54
C THR A 167 12.28 -6.80 -22.01
N GLU A 168 11.50 -6.19 -22.88
CA GLU A 168 10.24 -5.54 -22.53
C GLU A 168 9.13 -6.05 -23.45
N ILE A 169 8.01 -6.47 -22.85
CA ILE A 169 6.77 -6.73 -23.57
C ILE A 169 6.04 -5.40 -23.68
N THR A 170 5.95 -4.89 -24.91
CA THR A 170 5.41 -3.55 -25.19
C THR A 170 3.90 -3.59 -25.25
N ASP A 171 3.32 -4.58 -25.92
CA ASP A 171 1.88 -4.72 -26.05
C ASP A 171 1.45 -6.20 -26.02
N VAL A 172 0.19 -6.41 -25.62
CA VAL A 172 -0.49 -7.71 -25.61
C VAL A 172 -1.82 -7.53 -26.33
N GLN A 173 -1.86 -7.97 -27.58
CA GLN A 173 -3.04 -7.85 -28.43
C GLN A 173 -3.85 -9.14 -28.36
N ILE A 174 -5.14 -8.99 -28.10
CA ILE A 174 -6.09 -10.09 -27.97
C ILE A 174 -7.14 -9.91 -29.06
N ASP A 175 -7.60 -11.03 -29.63
CA ASP A 175 -8.71 -11.03 -30.58
C ASP A 175 -9.96 -10.35 -29.98
N GLU A 176 -10.69 -9.60 -30.81
CA GLU A 176 -11.87 -8.82 -30.36
C GLU A 176 -13.01 -9.72 -29.86
N GLU A 177 -13.16 -10.92 -30.36
CA GLU A 177 -14.19 -11.87 -29.89
C GLU A 177 -13.84 -12.40 -28.49
N THR A 178 -12.60 -12.77 -28.26
CA THR A 178 -12.07 -13.17 -26.94
C THR A 178 -12.18 -12.02 -25.93
N LYS A 179 -11.84 -10.82 -26.34
CA LYS A 179 -11.94 -9.59 -25.51
C LYS A 179 -13.37 -9.30 -25.10
N LYS A 180 -14.34 -9.50 -26.01
CA LYS A 180 -15.76 -9.35 -25.70
C LYS A 180 -16.23 -10.41 -24.71
N SER A 181 -15.85 -11.68 -24.93
CA SER A 181 -16.21 -12.79 -24.03
C SER A 181 -15.63 -12.58 -22.63
N GLN A 182 -14.38 -12.16 -22.52
CA GLN A 182 -13.71 -11.84 -21.26
C GLN A 182 -14.41 -10.67 -20.53
N ARG A 183 -14.83 -9.62 -21.25
CA ARG A 183 -15.61 -8.53 -20.64
C ARG A 183 -16.91 -8.99 -20.03
N VAL A 184 -17.63 -9.87 -20.72
CA VAL A 184 -18.90 -10.45 -20.22
C VAL A 184 -18.65 -11.28 -18.98
N GLN A 185 -17.63 -12.14 -19.00
CA GLN A 185 -17.24 -12.97 -17.85
C GLN A 185 -16.83 -12.12 -16.64
N LEU A 186 -15.97 -11.12 -16.86
CA LEU A 186 -15.55 -10.19 -15.80
C LEU A 186 -16.72 -9.39 -15.20
N SER A 187 -17.68 -8.95 -16.05
CA SER A 187 -18.85 -8.24 -15.55
C SER A 187 -19.73 -9.13 -14.69
N ALA A 188 -19.98 -10.38 -15.10
CA ALA A 188 -20.73 -11.35 -14.34
C ALA A 188 -20.06 -11.71 -12.99
N GLU A 189 -18.74 -11.88 -12.99
CA GLU A 189 -17.97 -12.15 -11.76
C GLU A 189 -17.98 -10.94 -10.80
N ARG A 190 -17.85 -9.71 -11.32
CA ARG A 190 -17.98 -8.48 -10.52
C ARG A 190 -19.37 -8.34 -9.91
N GLU A 191 -20.40 -8.63 -10.69
CA GLU A 191 -21.79 -8.61 -10.21
C GLU A 191 -22.04 -9.65 -9.12
N ARG A 192 -21.54 -10.88 -9.31
CA ARG A 192 -21.59 -11.93 -8.31
C ARG A 192 -20.88 -11.52 -7.01
N ARG A 193 -19.66 -10.97 -7.11
CA ARG A 193 -18.91 -10.50 -5.94
C ARG A 193 -19.61 -9.33 -5.24
N ALA A 194 -20.18 -8.41 -5.99
CA ALA A 194 -20.96 -7.29 -5.44
C ALA A 194 -22.19 -7.78 -4.68
N LEU A 195 -22.92 -8.78 -5.22
CA LEU A 195 -24.06 -9.37 -4.57
C LEU A 195 -23.68 -10.09 -3.27
N VAL A 196 -22.60 -10.89 -3.28
CA VAL A 196 -22.09 -11.56 -2.07
C VAL A 196 -21.69 -10.53 -1.00
N ALA A 197 -20.90 -9.53 -1.37
CA ALA A 197 -20.46 -8.48 -0.44
C ALA A 197 -21.66 -7.70 0.15
N LYS A 198 -22.68 -7.42 -0.66
CA LYS A 198 -23.91 -6.77 -0.22
C LYS A 198 -24.66 -7.64 0.80
N SER A 199 -24.83 -8.95 0.51
CA SER A 199 -25.52 -9.89 1.40
C SER A 199 -24.78 -10.08 2.71
N GLU A 200 -23.44 -10.15 2.68
CA GLU A 200 -22.60 -10.21 3.88
C GLU A 200 -22.70 -8.91 4.70
N GLY A 201 -22.72 -7.76 4.02
CA GLY A 201 -22.93 -6.46 4.66
C GLY A 201 -24.30 -6.37 5.35
N GLU A 202 -25.36 -6.79 4.68
CA GLU A 202 -26.73 -6.85 5.26
C GLU A 202 -26.81 -7.79 6.46
N LYS A 203 -26.21 -8.98 6.37
CA LYS A 203 -26.10 -9.92 7.49
C LYS A 203 -25.38 -9.30 8.69
N THR A 204 -24.23 -8.69 8.45
CA THR A 204 -23.44 -8.02 9.49
C THR A 204 -24.21 -6.86 10.12
N GLN A 205 -24.94 -6.08 9.33
CA GLN A 205 -25.76 -5.00 9.82
C GLN A 205 -26.87 -5.50 10.74
N ILE A 206 -27.56 -6.58 10.35
CA ILE A 206 -28.62 -7.20 11.17
C ILE A 206 -28.04 -7.72 12.48
N GLN A 207 -26.87 -8.39 12.45
CA GLN A 207 -26.20 -8.88 13.65
C GLN A 207 -25.82 -7.76 14.61
N LEU A 208 -25.17 -6.71 14.10
CA LEU A 208 -24.78 -5.54 14.91
C LEU A 208 -26.00 -4.84 15.51
N ARG A 209 -27.10 -4.73 14.75
CA ARG A 209 -28.35 -4.14 15.26
C ARG A 209 -28.95 -4.98 16.39
N ALA A 210 -29.02 -6.31 16.24
CA ALA A 210 -29.51 -7.21 17.27
C ALA A 210 -28.63 -7.18 18.54
N GLU A 211 -27.31 -7.14 18.37
CA GLU A 211 -26.36 -6.98 19.49
C GLU A 211 -26.53 -5.64 20.22
N ALA A 212 -26.71 -4.55 19.48
CA ALA A 212 -26.97 -3.22 20.06
C ALA A 212 -28.28 -3.20 20.84
N GLU A 213 -29.38 -3.75 20.31
CA GLU A 213 -30.67 -3.84 20.99
C GLU A 213 -30.58 -4.70 22.28
N LEU A 214 -29.86 -5.83 22.21
CA LEU A 214 -29.63 -6.66 23.38
C LEU A 214 -28.78 -5.96 24.44
N TYR A 215 -27.74 -5.24 24.03
CA TYR A 215 -26.92 -4.45 24.93
C TYR A 215 -27.73 -3.33 25.60
N GLU A 216 -28.54 -2.62 24.83
CA GLU A 216 -29.41 -1.56 25.34
C GLU A 216 -30.45 -2.11 26.35
N ALA A 217 -31.09 -3.25 26.02
CA ALA A 217 -32.02 -3.91 26.93
C ALA A 217 -31.35 -4.35 28.25
N LYS A 218 -30.14 -4.90 28.17
CA LYS A 218 -29.36 -5.26 29.37
C LYS A 218 -29.02 -4.03 30.21
N LYS A 219 -28.61 -2.94 29.60
CA LYS A 219 -28.26 -1.71 30.30
C LYS A 219 -29.48 -1.03 30.91
N ARG A 220 -30.64 -1.07 30.26
CA ARG A 220 -31.90 -0.62 30.83
C ARG A 220 -32.32 -1.44 32.05
N ALA A 221 -32.25 -2.79 31.95
CA ALA A 221 -32.55 -3.65 33.08
C ALA A 221 -31.60 -3.45 34.26
N GLU A 222 -30.31 -3.25 34.02
CA GLU A 222 -29.32 -2.95 35.03
C GLU A 222 -29.59 -1.59 35.70
N ALA A 223 -29.94 -0.56 34.92
CA ALA A 223 -30.29 0.76 35.46
C ALA A 223 -31.56 0.69 36.36
N ILE A 224 -32.61 -0.04 35.93
CA ILE A 224 -33.79 -0.25 36.73
C ILE A 224 -33.48 -0.98 38.05
N ARG A 225 -32.61 -1.99 38.00
CA ARG A 225 -32.17 -2.72 39.19
C ARG A 225 -31.44 -1.81 40.18
N ILE A 226 -30.47 -1.02 39.68
CA ILE A 226 -29.68 -0.09 40.48
C ILE A 226 -30.58 0.98 41.13
N THR A 227 -31.54 1.56 40.38
CA THR A 227 -32.48 2.53 40.92
C THR A 227 -33.39 1.91 41.98
N ALA A 228 -33.91 0.71 41.76
CA ALA A 228 -34.75 0.01 42.75
C ALA A 228 -33.95 -0.37 44.01
N GLU A 229 -32.70 -0.79 43.89
CA GLU A 229 -31.80 -1.05 45.04
C GLU A 229 -31.50 0.23 45.82
N ALA A 230 -31.25 1.34 45.11
CA ALA A 230 -31.01 2.65 45.74
C ALA A 230 -32.26 3.17 46.48
N GLU A 231 -33.44 3.03 45.91
CA GLU A 231 -34.73 3.38 46.54
C GLU A 231 -34.99 2.50 47.75
N ALA A 232 -34.83 1.19 47.64
CA ALA A 232 -34.97 0.27 48.75
C ALA A 232 -33.99 0.60 49.91
N PHE A 233 -32.73 0.92 49.58
CA PHE A 233 -31.74 1.37 50.55
C PHE A 233 -32.12 2.71 51.22
N ALA A 234 -32.62 3.67 50.46
CA ALA A 234 -33.09 4.94 50.98
C ALA A 234 -34.27 4.78 51.94
N VAL A 235 -35.26 3.92 51.56
CA VAL A 235 -36.42 3.60 52.42
C VAL A 235 -35.97 2.90 53.70
N THR A 236 -35.11 1.89 53.61
CA THR A 236 -34.63 1.17 54.81
C THR A 236 -33.78 2.04 55.72
N THR A 237 -32.97 2.90 55.17
CA THR A 237 -32.15 3.85 55.93
C THR A 237 -33.01 4.89 56.64
N LYS A 238 -34.06 5.40 55.97
CA LYS A 238 -35.01 6.33 56.54
C LYS A 238 -35.83 5.66 57.65
N ALA A 239 -36.33 4.43 57.42
CA ALA A 239 -37.05 3.66 58.44
C ALA A 239 -36.21 3.37 59.71
N LYS A 240 -34.90 3.04 59.51
CA LYS A 240 -33.95 2.90 60.65
C LYS A 240 -33.74 4.22 61.40
N ALA A 241 -33.59 5.35 60.68
CA ALA A 241 -33.45 6.64 61.27
C ALA A 241 -34.71 7.04 62.09
N ASP A 242 -35.91 6.82 61.52
CA ASP A 242 -37.19 7.08 62.20
C ASP A 242 -37.39 6.19 63.44
N ALA A 243 -37.03 4.88 63.30
CA ALA A 243 -37.09 3.97 64.48
C ALA A 243 -36.11 4.40 65.59
N THR A 244 -34.87 4.83 65.21
CA THR A 244 -33.89 5.32 66.16
C THR A 244 -34.38 6.61 66.84
N GLN A 245 -34.96 7.51 66.03
CA GLN A 245 -35.57 8.75 66.59
C GLN A 245 -36.72 8.45 67.54
N THR A 246 -37.61 7.51 67.22
CA THR A 246 -38.71 7.09 68.02
C THR A 246 -38.24 6.48 69.37
N ASN A 247 -37.18 5.62 69.30
CA ASN A 247 -36.57 5.05 70.50
C ASN A 247 -35.92 6.08 71.38
N LEU A 248 -35.24 7.08 70.83
CA LEU A 248 -34.67 8.20 71.61
C LEU A 248 -35.75 9.04 72.24
N LEU A 249 -36.84 9.33 71.54
CA LEU A 249 -38.03 10.01 72.11
C LEU A 249 -38.67 9.20 73.25
N ALA A 250 -38.83 7.89 73.09
CA ALA A 250 -39.36 7.00 74.15
C ALA A 250 -38.50 7.00 75.38
N LYS A 251 -37.16 7.00 75.22
CA LYS A 251 -36.22 7.14 76.39
C LYS A 251 -36.33 8.48 77.00
N ALA A 252 -36.40 9.56 76.22
CA ALA A 252 -36.56 10.92 76.77
C ALA A 252 -37.89 11.11 77.54
N ILE A 253 -39.00 10.46 77.14
CA ILE A 253 -40.27 10.43 77.89
C ILE A 253 -40.11 9.70 79.19
N ALA A 254 -39.44 8.54 79.23
CA ALA A 254 -39.17 7.77 80.43
C ALA A 254 -38.36 8.58 81.50
N ASP A 255 -37.42 9.43 81.04
CA ASP A 255 -36.54 10.30 81.88
C ASP A 255 -37.21 11.65 82.31
N LYS A 256 -38.54 11.75 82.31
CA LYS A 256 -39.32 12.94 82.66
C LYS A 256 -39.13 14.16 81.77
N GLY A 257 -38.74 13.97 80.51
CA GLY A 257 -38.58 15.00 79.49
C GLY A 257 -39.86 15.46 78.77
N GLN A 258 -41.04 15.37 79.42
CA GLN A 258 -42.35 15.69 78.82
C GLN A 258 -42.40 17.07 78.11
N PRO A 259 -41.79 18.15 78.56
CA PRO A 259 -41.80 19.41 77.84
C PRO A 259 -41.07 19.39 76.46
N ALA A 260 -39.95 18.65 76.39
CA ALA A 260 -39.18 18.49 75.15
C ALA A 260 -39.94 17.70 74.07
N VAL A 261 -40.68 16.68 74.49
CA VAL A 261 -41.52 15.85 73.57
C VAL A 261 -42.68 16.69 73.02
N ASN A 262 -43.31 17.46 73.87
CA ASN A 262 -44.41 18.35 73.44
C ASN A 262 -43.90 19.43 72.43
N PHE A 263 -42.67 19.90 72.58
CA PHE A 263 -42.06 20.83 71.64
C PHE A 263 -41.77 20.14 70.26
N GLU A 264 -41.28 18.92 70.31
CA GLU A 264 -40.99 18.18 69.09
C GLU A 264 -42.29 17.80 68.33
N ILE A 265 -43.36 17.43 69.05
CA ILE A 265 -44.68 17.19 68.44
C ILE A 265 -45.20 18.49 67.80
N MET A 266 -45.08 19.61 68.46
CA MET A 266 -45.49 20.91 67.98
C MET A 266 -44.68 21.32 66.74
N LYS A 267 -43.35 21.12 66.73
CA LYS A 267 -42.47 21.36 65.58
C LYS A 267 -42.90 20.55 64.39
N ARG A 268 -43.12 19.21 64.52
CA ARG A 268 -43.60 18.36 63.43
C ARG A 268 -44.96 18.77 62.86
N GLN A 269 -45.86 19.28 63.73
CA GLN A 269 -47.15 19.80 63.25
C GLN A 269 -46.95 21.07 62.41
N VAL A 270 -46.06 21.95 62.83
CA VAL A 270 -45.74 23.18 62.08
C VAL A 270 -45.02 22.85 60.77
N ASP A 271 -44.06 21.92 60.79
CA ASP A 271 -43.38 21.44 59.54
C ASP A 271 -44.35 20.74 58.55
N GLY A 272 -45.33 20.00 59.16
CA GLY A 272 -46.40 19.39 58.33
C GLY A 272 -47.32 20.46 57.70
N LEU A 273 -47.67 21.44 58.40
CA LEU A 273 -48.43 22.59 57.88
C LEU A 273 -47.66 23.38 56.81
N ALA A 274 -46.34 23.64 57.07
CA ALA A 274 -45.48 24.31 56.13
C ALA A 274 -45.34 23.51 54.78
N LYS A 275 -45.24 22.17 54.86
CA LYS A 275 -45.24 21.34 53.69
C LYS A 275 -46.53 21.35 52.90
N ILE A 276 -47.69 21.41 53.61
CA ILE A 276 -49.00 21.53 52.97
C ILE A 276 -49.15 22.91 52.33
N ALA A 277 -48.69 23.97 53.01
CA ALA A 277 -48.75 25.33 52.52
C ALA A 277 -47.82 25.58 51.31
N SER A 278 -46.70 24.84 51.21
CA SER A 278 -45.77 24.94 50.10
C SER A 278 -46.10 24.03 48.90
N SER A 279 -47.15 23.22 48.95
CA SER A 279 -47.54 22.36 47.81
C SER A 279 -48.48 23.12 46.87
N ASP A 280 -48.09 23.21 45.58
CA ASP A 280 -48.83 23.95 44.53
C ASP A 280 -50.25 23.41 44.25
N ASN A 281 -50.64 22.29 44.85
CA ASN A 281 -51.92 21.62 44.55
C ASN A 281 -52.96 21.60 45.71
N SER A 282 -52.78 22.37 46.75
CA SER A 282 -53.68 22.34 47.91
C SER A 282 -54.88 23.29 47.72
N LYS A 283 -55.99 22.78 47.29
CA LYS A 283 -57.24 23.56 47.12
C LYS A 283 -58.21 23.53 48.33
N THR A 284 -57.98 22.64 49.31
CA THR A 284 -58.85 22.55 50.49
C THR A 284 -58.04 22.03 51.69
N ILE A 285 -57.90 22.85 52.73
CA ILE A 285 -57.30 22.49 54.02
C ILE A 285 -58.42 22.24 55.02
N ILE A 286 -58.68 20.97 55.37
CA ILE A 286 -59.58 20.62 56.43
C ILE A 286 -58.73 20.59 57.75
N MET A 287 -58.86 21.61 58.59
CA MET A 287 -58.18 21.63 59.86
C MET A 287 -59.06 20.96 60.94
N PRO A 288 -58.57 19.98 61.70
CA PRO A 288 -59.21 19.52 62.90
C PRO A 288 -59.29 20.64 63.97
N THR A 289 -60.35 20.73 64.66
CA THR A 289 -60.62 21.74 65.70
C THR A 289 -59.53 21.80 66.79
N ASP A 290 -58.72 20.81 66.95
CA ASP A 290 -57.62 20.79 67.95
C ASP A 290 -56.42 21.62 67.59
N ILE A 291 -56.23 21.97 66.34
CA ILE A 291 -55.10 22.82 65.89
C ILE A 291 -55.36 24.30 66.23
N SER A 292 -56.63 24.70 66.22
CA SER A 292 -56.98 26.08 66.67
C SER A 292 -56.60 26.36 68.15
N LYS A 293 -56.63 25.35 69.03
CA LYS A 293 -56.16 25.46 70.39
C LYS A 293 -54.62 25.59 70.51
N VAL A 294 -53.88 25.03 69.59
CA VAL A 294 -52.43 25.11 69.52
C VAL A 294 -52.00 26.52 69.04
N ILE A 295 -52.68 27.09 68.11
CA ILE A 295 -52.41 28.47 67.63
C ILE A 295 -52.72 29.49 68.73
N GLY A 296 -53.84 29.31 69.47
CA GLY A 296 -54.20 30.13 70.59
C GLY A 296 -53.20 30.02 71.75
N SER A 297 -52.60 28.86 71.98
CA SER A 297 -51.56 28.70 73.04
C SER A 297 -50.19 29.26 72.61
N LEU A 298 -49.87 29.36 71.33
CA LEU A 298 -48.71 30.10 70.81
C LEU A 298 -48.81 31.58 71.01
N GLU A 299 -49.99 32.15 70.80
CA GLU A 299 -50.28 33.57 71.02
C GLU A 299 -50.12 33.96 72.51
N THR A 300 -50.62 33.11 73.42
CA THR A 300 -50.42 33.31 74.86
C THR A 300 -48.97 33.17 75.31
N LEU A 301 -48.14 32.29 74.67
CA LEU A 301 -46.73 32.18 74.96
C LEU A 301 -45.96 33.40 74.39
N PHE A 302 -46.32 33.89 73.24
CA PHE A 302 -45.70 35.11 72.66
C PHE A 302 -46.01 36.33 73.52
N VAL A 303 -47.27 36.50 74.03
CA VAL A 303 -47.65 37.53 74.91
C VAL A 303 -46.94 37.41 76.27
N SER A 304 -46.77 36.23 76.82
CA SER A 304 -46.00 35.98 78.02
C SER A 304 -44.51 36.27 77.93
N LEU A 305 -43.93 36.05 76.78
CA LEU A 305 -42.49 36.33 76.47
C LEU A 305 -42.23 37.82 76.22
N THR A 306 -43.19 38.53 75.61
CA THR A 306 -43.09 39.99 75.43
C THR A 306 -43.31 40.75 76.72
N ASN A 307 -44.14 40.25 77.65
CA ASN A 307 -44.42 40.91 78.91
C ASN A 307 -43.31 40.73 79.98
N LYS A 308 -42.30 39.84 79.70
CA LYS A 308 -41.15 39.58 80.59
C LYS A 308 -39.95 40.52 80.32
N LYS A 309 -40.07 41.38 79.29
CA LYS A 309 -39.02 42.36 78.92
C LYS A 309 -39.30 43.77 79.42
N THR A 310 -40.36 43.94 80.29
CA THR A 310 -40.69 45.22 80.93
C THR A 310 -40.89 45.02 82.45
N LYS A 311 -39.82 44.58 83.08
CA LYS A 311 -39.56 44.82 84.50
C LYS A 311 -38.09 44.76 84.79
#